data_55e30934475726e853d15935ab88a490
#
_entry.id   55e30934475726e853d15935ab88a490
#
_cell.length_a   1.000
_cell.length_b   1.000
_cell.length_c   1.000
_cell.angle_alpha   90.00
_cell.angle_beta   90.00
_cell.angle_gamma   90.00
#
_symmetry.space_group_name_H-M   'P 1'
#
loop_
_entity.id
_entity.type
_entity.pdbx_description
1 polymer ?
#
loop_
_entity_poly.entity_id
_entity_poly.type
_entity_poly.pdbx_seq_one_letter_code
_entity_poly.pdbx_strand_id
1 'polypeptide(L)'
;MSERPVVVHKFGGTSLGDAERIVRAARILASASRRRRLVAVASAMGGVTDLLLAAAHEAERGHLGPARTKVAELRARHEAAAAGIAAATGTEVAFDGTALAELDTALSGISLLRERTPRVTDLVASFGERLSAPLVAAALSATGVPARAVDARTFLVTDEKHGTATCDRKKTDPRARRTLGALLAKGIVPVVTGFIGRAPSGETTTLGRSGSDTTAALLGAALGAKEVVIWTDVDGVLTADPRVVPEARLLTRLSYREAAEMTYFGAKVLHFPAVLPAIAAKIPLVIRNSFAPDGPGTTISEKGDPRPGIRAVTAISGLCLLSLDGKGMSGIPGIAARVFGTTARLGVSVVMFSQASSEQNIAIVFPEADRVRTAAALGHEFRYEKLVGAIDGVAAKSPIAVVAAVGDGMRGTVGIAATVFYAIARAGVNVEAIAQGSSECNISFAVDEKDRTAAVQALHAAVAP
;
A
#
# COMPACT_ATOMS: atom_id res chain seq x y z
N MET A 1 29.21 -25.68 -5.59
CA MET A 1 28.45 -25.19 -4.41
C MET A 1 27.26 -24.39 -4.93
N SER A 2 26.02 -24.81 -4.62
CA SER A 2 24.82 -24.08 -5.03
C SER A 2 24.86 -22.67 -4.42
N GLU A 3 24.73 -21.65 -5.26
CA GLU A 3 24.73 -20.26 -4.83
C GLU A 3 23.57 -20.01 -3.85
N ARG A 4 23.86 -19.39 -2.68
CA ARG A 4 22.81 -19.10 -1.69
C ARG A 4 21.73 -18.25 -2.32
N PRO A 5 20.42 -18.56 -2.12
CA PRO A 5 19.33 -17.79 -2.72
C PRO A 5 19.33 -16.34 -2.21
N VAL A 6 18.93 -15.42 -3.09
CA VAL A 6 18.72 -14.01 -2.73
C VAL A 6 17.40 -13.86 -1.99
N VAL A 7 17.36 -12.99 -0.98
CA VAL A 7 16.13 -12.51 -0.32
C VAL A 7 16.15 -10.99 -0.27
N VAL A 8 14.97 -10.38 -0.31
CA VAL A 8 14.83 -8.92 -0.21
C VAL A 8 14.05 -8.60 1.07
N HIS A 9 14.63 -7.79 1.95
CA HIS A 9 13.98 -7.31 3.16
C HIS A 9 13.71 -5.82 3.08
N LYS A 10 12.47 -5.41 3.25
CA LYS A 10 12.09 -3.99 3.27
C LYS A 10 11.66 -3.58 4.68
N PHE A 11 12.13 -2.44 5.13
CA PHE A 11 11.73 -1.83 6.40
C PHE A 11 10.95 -0.54 6.13
N GLY A 12 9.74 -0.44 6.71
CA GLY A 12 8.92 0.76 6.68
C GLY A 12 9.40 1.85 7.63
N GLY A 13 8.86 3.06 7.50
CA GLY A 13 9.24 4.19 8.34
C GLY A 13 9.02 3.95 9.84
N THR A 14 7.96 3.22 10.22
CA THR A 14 7.71 2.83 11.62
C THR A 14 8.82 1.92 12.17
N SER A 15 9.41 1.08 11.34
CA SER A 15 10.51 0.18 11.70
C SER A 15 11.89 0.86 11.68
N LEU A 16 11.99 2.11 11.23
CA LEU A 16 13.21 2.92 11.12
C LEU A 16 13.09 4.26 11.84
N GLY A 17 12.10 4.45 12.73
CA GLY A 17 11.74 5.73 13.31
C GLY A 17 12.80 6.40 14.18
N ASP A 18 13.70 5.63 14.77
CA ASP A 18 14.75 6.06 15.70
C ASP A 18 15.95 5.09 15.70
N ALA A 19 16.97 5.41 16.48
CA ALA A 19 18.20 4.60 16.60
C ALA A 19 17.92 3.15 17.05
N GLU A 20 17.07 2.97 18.06
CA GLU A 20 16.74 1.63 18.59
C GLU A 20 16.12 0.73 17.51
N ARG A 21 15.18 1.30 16.75
CA ARG A 21 14.49 0.60 15.65
C ARG A 21 15.45 0.29 14.50
N ILE A 22 16.34 1.22 14.15
CA ILE A 22 17.38 0.99 13.13
C ILE A 22 18.34 -0.12 13.56
N VAL A 23 18.80 -0.12 14.81
CA VAL A 23 19.67 -1.19 15.36
C VAL A 23 18.92 -2.53 15.39
N ARG A 24 17.64 -2.55 15.72
CA ARG A 24 16.80 -3.76 15.63
C ARG A 24 16.70 -4.26 14.19
N ALA A 25 16.43 -3.39 13.22
CA ALA A 25 16.42 -3.74 11.80
C ALA A 25 17.77 -4.31 11.35
N ALA A 26 18.88 -3.70 11.78
CA ALA A 26 20.23 -4.20 11.50
C ALA A 26 20.49 -5.60 12.08
N ARG A 27 20.01 -5.89 13.29
CA ARG A 27 20.12 -7.25 13.91
C ARG A 27 19.29 -8.29 13.13
N ILE A 28 18.09 -7.93 12.69
CA ILE A 28 17.25 -8.78 11.82
C ILE A 28 17.97 -9.09 10.51
N LEU A 29 18.53 -8.06 9.85
CA LEU A 29 19.28 -8.22 8.62
C LEU A 29 20.53 -9.07 8.82
N ALA A 30 21.28 -8.86 9.91
CA ALA A 30 22.47 -9.64 10.24
C ALA A 30 22.14 -11.13 10.45
N SER A 31 21.04 -11.44 11.12
CA SER A 31 20.56 -12.83 11.27
C SER A 31 20.22 -13.46 9.93
N ALA A 32 19.50 -12.75 9.06
CA ALA A 32 19.10 -13.22 7.73
C ALA A 32 20.31 -13.46 6.81
N SER A 33 21.33 -12.59 6.87
CA SER A 33 22.53 -12.64 6.01
C SER A 33 23.38 -13.89 6.22
N ARG A 34 23.31 -14.53 7.40
CA ARG A 34 24.05 -15.76 7.69
C ARG A 34 23.66 -16.92 6.77
N ARG A 35 22.43 -16.95 6.31
CA ARG A 35 21.86 -18.09 5.53
C ARG A 35 21.52 -17.73 4.09
N ARG A 36 21.47 -16.43 3.72
CA ARG A 36 20.99 -15.93 2.45
C ARG A 36 21.89 -14.82 1.91
N ARG A 37 21.89 -14.61 0.59
CA ARG A 37 22.33 -13.34 0.01
C ARG A 37 21.21 -12.33 0.20
N LEU A 38 21.50 -11.20 0.80
CA LEU A 38 20.50 -10.27 1.30
C LEU A 38 20.58 -8.93 0.58
N VAL A 39 19.42 -8.41 0.19
CA VAL A 39 19.24 -7.01 -0.20
C VAL A 39 18.26 -6.37 0.78
N ALA A 40 18.63 -5.24 1.35
CA ALA A 40 17.75 -4.45 2.19
C ALA A 40 17.18 -3.25 1.41
N VAL A 41 15.91 -2.90 1.67
CA VAL A 41 15.28 -1.69 1.15
C VAL A 41 14.83 -0.85 2.36
N ALA A 42 15.35 0.37 2.46
CA ALA A 42 15.03 1.29 3.54
C ALA A 42 14.05 2.36 3.06
N SER A 43 12.99 2.57 3.81
CA SER A 43 12.14 3.76 3.71
C SER A 43 12.75 4.94 4.46
N ALA A 44 12.21 6.13 4.30
CA ALA A 44 12.48 7.25 5.19
C ALA A 44 12.19 6.86 6.66
N MET A 45 12.83 7.50 7.61
CA MET A 45 12.48 7.41 9.03
C MET A 45 11.03 7.90 9.25
N GLY A 46 10.33 7.33 10.22
CA GLY A 46 8.93 7.66 10.50
C GLY A 46 8.66 9.16 10.61
N GLY A 47 7.70 9.70 9.84
CA GLY A 47 7.33 11.12 9.82
C GLY A 47 8.28 12.04 9.04
N VAL A 48 9.43 11.54 8.55
CA VAL A 48 10.41 12.36 7.82
C VAL A 48 9.85 12.83 6.48
N THR A 49 9.14 11.99 5.75
CA THR A 49 8.53 12.38 4.47
C THR A 49 7.51 13.52 4.66
N ASP A 50 6.68 13.43 5.71
CA ASP A 50 5.70 14.48 6.02
C ASP A 50 6.40 15.81 6.38
N LEU A 51 7.49 15.74 7.15
CA LEU A 51 8.28 16.91 7.51
C LEU A 51 8.96 17.57 6.29
N LEU A 52 9.46 16.76 5.35
CA LEU A 52 10.01 17.23 4.07
C LEU A 52 8.95 17.94 3.21
N LEU A 53 7.77 17.33 3.08
CA LEU A 53 6.67 17.93 2.32
C LEU A 53 6.13 19.19 2.99
N ALA A 54 6.09 19.24 4.33
CA ALA A 54 5.73 20.44 5.08
C ALA A 54 6.78 21.56 4.91
N ALA A 55 8.08 21.23 4.85
CA ALA A 55 9.12 22.22 4.55
C ALA A 55 8.96 22.81 3.14
N ALA A 56 8.65 21.95 2.14
CA ALA A 56 8.39 22.40 0.79
C ALA A 56 7.13 23.28 0.70
N HIS A 57 6.10 22.98 1.47
CA HIS A 57 4.87 23.77 1.52
C HIS A 57 5.12 25.17 2.13
N GLU A 58 5.90 25.26 3.22
CA GLU A 58 6.29 26.56 3.78
C GLU A 58 7.12 27.37 2.79
N ALA A 59 8.08 26.73 2.09
CA ALA A 59 8.87 27.39 1.06
C ALA A 59 7.99 27.93 -0.09
N GLU A 60 7.01 27.13 -0.57
CA GLU A 60 6.05 27.55 -1.61
C GLU A 60 5.27 28.82 -1.22
N ARG A 61 4.98 28.99 0.07
CA ARG A 61 4.34 30.20 0.62
C ARG A 61 5.30 31.37 0.77
N GLY A 62 6.58 31.20 0.45
CA GLY A 62 7.64 32.21 0.65
C GLY A 62 8.19 32.25 2.08
N HIS A 63 7.84 31.29 2.93
CA HIS A 63 8.26 31.23 4.34
C HIS A 63 9.56 30.41 4.48
N LEU A 64 10.66 30.88 3.94
CA LEU A 64 11.94 30.15 3.94
C LEU A 64 12.48 29.90 5.37
N GLY A 65 12.27 30.84 6.33
CA GLY A 65 12.65 30.65 7.72
C GLY A 65 11.99 29.40 8.35
N PRO A 66 10.67 29.30 8.39
CA PRO A 66 9.95 28.12 8.82
C PRO A 66 10.33 26.81 8.06
N ALA A 67 10.59 26.88 6.76
CA ALA A 67 11.08 25.74 5.98
C ALA A 67 12.44 25.26 6.50
N ARG A 68 13.39 26.17 6.75
CA ARG A 68 14.71 25.87 7.32
C ARG A 68 14.65 25.33 8.75
N THR A 69 13.70 25.80 9.57
CA THR A 69 13.45 25.22 10.89
C THR A 69 13.12 23.72 10.78
N LYS A 70 12.31 23.31 9.79
CA LYS A 70 12.02 21.89 9.54
C LYS A 70 13.25 21.12 9.04
N VAL A 71 14.12 21.74 8.24
CA VAL A 71 15.41 21.14 7.84
C VAL A 71 16.33 20.95 9.05
N ALA A 72 16.38 21.91 9.98
CA ALA A 72 17.14 21.77 11.22
C ALA A 72 16.60 20.62 12.09
N GLU A 73 15.27 20.45 12.17
CA GLU A 73 14.65 19.31 12.84
C GLU A 73 15.03 17.98 12.17
N LEU A 74 14.98 17.90 10.82
CA LEU A 74 15.43 16.73 10.06
C LEU A 74 16.88 16.38 10.40
N ARG A 75 17.77 17.37 10.40
CA ARG A 75 19.17 17.21 10.78
C ARG A 75 19.30 16.64 12.18
N ALA A 76 18.70 17.28 13.17
CA ALA A 76 18.78 16.86 14.57
C ALA A 76 18.27 15.42 14.77
N ARG A 77 17.21 15.03 14.10
CA ARG A 77 16.67 13.66 14.16
C ARG A 77 17.65 12.61 13.62
N HIS A 78 18.31 12.90 12.50
CA HIS A 78 19.26 11.95 11.89
C HIS A 78 20.59 11.91 12.65
N GLU A 79 21.07 13.05 13.17
CA GLU A 79 22.24 13.13 14.06
C GLU A 79 21.99 12.36 15.36
N ALA A 80 20.81 12.51 15.97
CA ALA A 80 20.42 11.74 17.16
C ALA A 80 20.34 10.24 16.86
N ALA A 81 19.84 9.87 15.67
CA ALA A 81 19.83 8.48 15.24
C ALA A 81 21.26 7.92 15.06
N ALA A 82 22.16 8.68 14.43
CA ALA A 82 23.56 8.28 14.27
C ALA A 82 24.26 8.09 15.63
N ALA A 83 24.11 9.08 16.53
CA ALA A 83 24.67 9.01 17.89
C ALA A 83 24.11 7.82 18.69
N GLY A 84 22.80 7.58 18.62
CA GLY A 84 22.17 6.44 19.28
C GLY A 84 22.63 5.08 18.72
N ILE A 85 22.83 4.97 17.40
CA ILE A 85 23.40 3.78 16.77
C ILE A 85 24.85 3.56 17.30
N ALA A 86 25.67 4.62 17.32
CA ALA A 86 27.03 4.56 17.83
C ALA A 86 27.07 4.10 19.30
N ALA A 87 26.22 4.67 20.15
CA ALA A 87 26.10 4.26 21.56
C ALA A 87 25.67 2.79 21.73
N ALA A 88 24.72 2.33 20.90
CA ALA A 88 24.18 0.96 20.99
C ALA A 88 25.12 -0.12 20.41
N THR A 89 26.05 0.26 19.52
CA THR A 89 26.93 -0.67 18.80
C THR A 89 28.39 -0.57 19.18
N GLY A 90 28.80 0.50 19.85
CA GLY A 90 30.20 0.82 20.14
C GLY A 90 31.02 1.20 18.90
N THR A 91 30.37 1.45 17.77
CA THR A 91 31.01 1.81 16.49
C THR A 91 30.62 3.23 16.11
N GLU A 92 31.61 4.06 15.80
CA GLU A 92 31.34 5.43 15.33
C GLU A 92 30.50 5.41 14.06
N VAL A 93 29.41 6.18 14.05
CA VAL A 93 28.52 6.36 12.91
C VAL A 93 28.40 7.84 12.61
N ALA A 94 29.04 8.26 11.53
CA ALA A 94 28.94 9.66 11.08
C ALA A 94 27.61 9.85 10.28
N PHE A 95 26.92 10.95 10.55
CA PHE A 95 25.83 11.42 9.71
C PHE A 95 26.39 12.34 8.62
N ASP A 96 26.24 11.92 7.37
CA ASP A 96 26.57 12.77 6.21
C ASP A 96 25.40 13.72 5.90
N GLY A 97 25.57 14.98 6.31
CA GLY A 97 24.57 16.03 6.08
C GLY A 97 24.64 16.69 4.71
N THR A 98 25.48 16.22 3.77
CA THR A 98 25.64 16.86 2.43
C THR A 98 24.33 16.92 1.65
N ALA A 99 23.49 15.90 1.76
CA ALA A 99 22.16 15.87 1.15
C ALA A 99 21.24 17.00 1.66
N LEU A 100 21.43 17.49 2.89
CA LEU A 100 20.64 18.61 3.44
C LEU A 100 20.99 19.95 2.81
N ALA A 101 22.21 20.13 2.31
CA ALA A 101 22.58 21.34 1.56
C ALA A 101 21.86 21.38 0.20
N GLU A 102 21.75 20.24 -0.48
CA GLU A 102 20.93 20.11 -1.71
C GLU A 102 19.45 20.40 -1.42
N LEU A 103 18.92 19.89 -0.30
CA LEU A 103 17.54 20.17 0.13
C LEU A 103 17.33 21.69 0.39
N ASP A 104 18.23 22.35 1.11
CA ASP A 104 18.11 23.82 1.38
C ASP A 104 18.14 24.62 0.07
N THR A 105 18.97 24.22 -0.89
CA THR A 105 19.01 24.82 -2.23
C THR A 105 17.67 24.64 -2.96
N ALA A 106 17.10 23.45 -2.93
CA ALA A 106 15.79 23.18 -3.54
C ALA A 106 14.67 24.01 -2.89
N LEU A 107 14.64 24.08 -1.54
CA LEU A 107 13.68 24.89 -0.80
C LEU A 107 13.83 26.39 -1.07
N SER A 108 15.07 26.88 -1.21
CA SER A 108 15.34 28.26 -1.60
C SER A 108 14.80 28.57 -2.99
N GLY A 109 14.97 27.66 -3.95
CA GLY A 109 14.38 27.77 -5.28
C GLY A 109 12.85 27.80 -5.26
N ILE A 110 12.22 26.89 -4.51
CA ILE A 110 10.75 26.87 -4.30
C ILE A 110 10.28 28.21 -3.72
N SER A 111 10.98 28.72 -2.70
CA SER A 111 10.61 29.96 -2.01
C SER A 111 10.72 31.18 -2.91
N LEU A 112 11.74 31.24 -3.77
CA LEU A 112 11.95 32.33 -4.72
C LEU A 112 10.85 32.34 -5.81
N LEU A 113 10.54 31.16 -6.37
CA LEU A 113 9.54 31.02 -7.42
C LEU A 113 8.10 31.00 -6.88
N ARG A 114 7.90 30.72 -5.61
CA ARG A 114 6.60 30.45 -4.97
C ARG A 114 5.80 29.38 -5.71
N GLU A 115 6.51 28.39 -6.24
CA GLU A 115 5.94 27.31 -7.04
C GLU A 115 6.55 25.97 -6.64
N ARG A 116 5.72 24.96 -6.50
CA ARG A 116 6.10 23.59 -6.19
C ARG A 116 5.49 22.61 -7.21
N THR A 117 6.25 22.34 -8.25
CA THR A 117 5.86 21.35 -9.26
C THR A 117 5.92 19.94 -8.70
N PRO A 118 5.20 18.95 -9.30
CA PRO A 118 5.34 17.53 -8.95
C PRO A 118 6.80 17.05 -9.00
N ARG A 119 7.60 17.50 -9.97
CA ARG A 119 9.03 17.17 -10.11
C ARG A 119 9.83 17.61 -8.89
N VAL A 120 9.64 18.83 -8.43
CA VAL A 120 10.34 19.35 -7.27
C VAL A 120 9.85 18.66 -5.98
N THR A 121 8.58 18.33 -5.92
CA THR A 121 8.00 17.54 -4.81
C THR A 121 8.68 16.16 -4.71
N ASP A 122 8.89 15.47 -5.83
CA ASP A 122 9.61 14.19 -5.86
C ASP A 122 11.05 14.33 -5.39
N LEU A 123 11.75 15.39 -5.83
CA LEU A 123 13.11 15.67 -5.39
C LEU A 123 13.14 15.86 -3.86
N VAL A 124 12.28 16.71 -3.30
CA VAL A 124 12.24 16.98 -1.86
C VAL A 124 11.88 15.71 -1.08
N ALA A 125 10.86 14.95 -1.51
CA ALA A 125 10.48 13.72 -0.84
C ALA A 125 11.62 12.67 -0.84
N SER A 126 12.46 12.64 -1.88
CA SER A 126 13.56 11.67 -2.03
C SER A 126 14.62 11.74 -0.93
N PHE A 127 14.75 12.88 -0.26
CA PHE A 127 15.74 13.04 0.79
C PHE A 127 15.50 12.13 1.99
N GLY A 128 14.26 11.70 2.23
CA GLY A 128 13.94 10.80 3.34
C GLY A 128 14.72 9.50 3.28
N GLU A 129 14.66 8.81 2.17
CA GLU A 129 15.36 7.55 1.95
C GLU A 129 16.88 7.74 1.75
N ARG A 130 17.27 8.84 1.14
CA ARG A 130 18.70 9.20 0.94
C ARG A 130 19.40 9.45 2.27
N LEU A 131 18.71 9.93 3.29
CA LEU A 131 19.22 10.14 4.65
C LEU A 131 19.16 8.87 5.50
N SER A 132 18.11 8.03 5.36
CA SER A 132 17.91 6.85 6.20
C SER A 132 18.77 5.65 5.78
N ALA A 133 18.90 5.39 4.48
CA ALA A 133 19.61 4.20 3.99
C ALA A 133 21.09 4.13 4.42
N PRO A 134 21.86 5.23 4.46
CA PRO A 134 23.22 5.24 5.02
C PRO A 134 23.27 4.84 6.50
N LEU A 135 22.30 5.30 7.32
CA LEU A 135 22.25 4.96 8.75
C LEU A 135 21.96 3.47 8.94
N VAL A 136 21.05 2.89 8.14
CA VAL A 136 20.76 1.45 8.17
C VAL A 136 21.98 0.64 7.73
N ALA A 137 22.71 1.08 6.72
CA ALA A 137 23.93 0.42 6.25
C ALA A 137 25.05 0.48 7.32
N ALA A 138 25.22 1.63 7.98
CA ALA A 138 26.18 1.80 9.04
C ALA A 138 25.84 0.92 10.26
N ALA A 139 24.58 0.91 10.70
CA ALA A 139 24.11 0.06 11.78
C ALA A 139 24.32 -1.44 11.48
N LEU A 140 24.06 -1.86 10.23
CA LEU A 140 24.30 -3.25 9.82
C LEU A 140 25.81 -3.57 9.81
N SER A 141 26.64 -2.67 9.30
CA SER A 141 28.09 -2.84 9.30
C SER A 141 28.65 -2.97 10.72
N ALA A 142 28.11 -2.21 11.66
CA ALA A 142 28.47 -2.30 13.08
C ALA A 142 28.13 -3.66 13.74
N THR A 143 27.25 -4.47 13.12
CA THR A 143 26.99 -5.85 13.56
C THR A 143 28.01 -6.87 13.01
N GLY A 144 29.05 -6.42 12.29
CA GLY A 144 30.05 -7.27 11.64
C GLY A 144 29.63 -7.79 10.26
N VAL A 145 28.50 -7.33 9.70
CA VAL A 145 28.05 -7.69 8.35
C VAL A 145 28.36 -6.54 7.39
N PRO A 146 29.29 -6.72 6.41
CA PRO A 146 29.61 -5.67 5.47
C PRO A 146 28.35 -5.18 4.73
N ALA A 147 28.05 -3.91 4.81
CA ALA A 147 26.88 -3.31 4.17
C ALA A 147 27.23 -1.99 3.48
N ARG A 148 26.45 -1.63 2.44
CA ARG A 148 26.64 -0.40 1.68
C ARG A 148 25.29 0.19 1.27
N ALA A 149 25.10 1.48 1.52
CA ALA A 149 23.98 2.23 0.99
C ALA A 149 24.08 2.34 -0.54
N VAL A 150 22.97 2.14 -1.23
CA VAL A 150 22.86 2.22 -2.69
C VAL A 150 21.66 3.09 -3.06
N ASP A 151 21.92 4.17 -3.74
CA ASP A 151 20.86 5.04 -4.27
C ASP A 151 20.17 4.35 -5.45
N ALA A 152 18.87 4.09 -5.33
CA ALA A 152 18.08 3.40 -6.34
C ALA A 152 18.06 4.14 -7.68
N ARG A 153 18.23 5.46 -7.70
CA ARG A 153 18.32 6.28 -8.92
C ARG A 153 19.49 5.88 -9.84
N THR A 154 20.47 5.16 -9.33
CA THR A 154 21.61 4.65 -10.13
C THR A 154 21.22 3.51 -11.07
N PHE A 155 20.10 2.82 -10.80
CA PHE A 155 19.66 1.66 -11.60
C PHE A 155 18.15 1.62 -11.86
N LEU A 156 17.30 2.20 -10.99
CA LEU A 156 15.84 2.18 -11.13
C LEU A 156 15.40 3.31 -12.07
N VAL A 157 15.05 2.93 -13.30
CA VAL A 157 14.58 3.83 -14.36
C VAL A 157 13.06 3.85 -14.36
N THR A 158 12.48 5.04 -14.46
CA THR A 158 11.03 5.25 -14.50
C THR A 158 10.59 5.99 -15.75
N ASP A 159 9.27 6.18 -15.91
CA ASP A 159 8.71 7.23 -16.75
C ASP A 159 8.87 8.62 -16.08
N GLU A 160 8.29 9.65 -16.70
CA GLU A 160 8.35 11.05 -16.22
C GLU A 160 7.09 11.48 -15.45
N LYS A 161 6.25 10.52 -15.00
CA LYS A 161 5.05 10.81 -14.21
C LYS A 161 5.41 11.02 -12.76
N HIS A 162 5.78 12.26 -12.43
CA HIS A 162 6.13 12.62 -11.06
C HIS A 162 5.00 12.33 -10.07
N GLY A 163 5.36 11.88 -8.86
CA GLY A 163 4.45 11.48 -7.78
C GLY A 163 3.93 10.04 -7.89
N THR A 164 3.87 9.46 -9.09
CA THR A 164 3.35 8.09 -9.35
C THR A 164 4.06 7.42 -10.52
N ALA A 165 5.39 7.56 -10.55
CA ALA A 165 6.20 7.07 -11.66
C ALA A 165 6.15 5.54 -11.80
N THR A 166 6.10 5.09 -13.05
CA THR A 166 6.11 3.67 -13.40
C THR A 166 7.51 3.22 -13.75
N CYS A 167 7.95 2.10 -13.19
CA CYS A 167 9.28 1.55 -13.47
C CYS A 167 9.38 0.93 -14.87
N ASP A 168 10.37 1.34 -15.65
CA ASP A 168 10.80 0.66 -16.88
C ASP A 168 11.65 -0.57 -16.51
N ARG A 169 10.99 -1.72 -16.38
CA ARG A 169 11.63 -2.97 -16.00
C ARG A 169 12.68 -3.45 -17.00
N LYS A 170 12.51 -3.16 -18.30
CA LYS A 170 13.48 -3.57 -19.34
C LYS A 170 14.84 -2.90 -19.12
N LYS A 171 14.84 -1.64 -18.66
CA LYS A 171 16.06 -0.90 -18.35
C LYS A 171 16.53 -1.14 -16.91
N THR A 172 15.62 -1.29 -15.96
CA THR A 172 15.92 -1.44 -14.53
C THR A 172 16.49 -2.80 -14.19
N ASP A 173 15.85 -3.89 -14.62
CA ASP A 173 16.22 -5.25 -14.18
C ASP A 173 17.71 -5.60 -14.51
N PRO A 174 18.25 -5.35 -15.70
CA PRO A 174 19.66 -5.61 -15.99
C PRO A 174 20.61 -4.73 -15.16
N ARG A 175 20.26 -3.46 -14.95
CA ARG A 175 21.07 -2.53 -14.15
C ARG A 175 21.10 -2.94 -12.68
N ALA A 176 19.94 -3.30 -12.12
CA ALA A 176 19.82 -3.79 -10.74
C ALA A 176 20.67 -5.07 -10.53
N ARG A 177 20.55 -6.06 -11.42
CA ARG A 177 21.38 -7.27 -11.38
C ARG A 177 22.87 -6.96 -11.40
N ARG A 178 23.34 -6.07 -12.27
CA ARG A 178 24.74 -5.67 -12.37
C ARG A 178 25.21 -4.97 -11.10
N THR A 179 24.47 -3.94 -10.65
CA THR A 179 24.86 -3.09 -9.51
C THR A 179 24.82 -3.85 -8.20
N LEU A 180 23.70 -4.51 -7.91
CA LEU A 180 23.50 -5.22 -6.64
C LEU A 180 24.20 -6.57 -6.65
N GLY A 181 24.22 -7.27 -7.78
CA GLY A 181 24.95 -8.54 -7.95
C GLY A 181 26.45 -8.41 -7.68
N ALA A 182 27.09 -7.31 -8.14
CA ALA A 182 28.49 -7.05 -7.87
C ALA A 182 28.80 -6.86 -6.37
N LEU A 183 27.91 -6.29 -5.58
CA LEU A 183 28.03 -6.17 -4.13
C LEU A 183 27.81 -7.52 -3.45
N LEU A 184 26.73 -8.22 -3.82
CA LEU A 184 26.41 -9.54 -3.29
C LEU A 184 27.52 -10.57 -3.54
N ALA A 185 28.20 -10.51 -4.69
CA ALA A 185 29.34 -11.37 -5.00
C ALA A 185 30.55 -11.11 -4.08
N LYS A 186 30.69 -9.89 -3.55
CA LYS A 186 31.72 -9.51 -2.58
C LYS A 186 31.31 -9.74 -1.13
N GLY A 187 30.14 -10.34 -0.89
CA GLY A 187 29.60 -10.53 0.46
C GLY A 187 29.11 -9.24 1.12
N ILE A 188 28.90 -8.17 0.37
CA ILE A 188 28.42 -6.88 0.85
C ILE A 188 26.90 -6.84 0.69
N VAL A 189 26.17 -6.51 1.77
CA VAL A 189 24.71 -6.32 1.76
C VAL A 189 24.40 -4.93 1.21
N PRO A 190 23.71 -4.82 0.03
CA PRO A 190 23.24 -3.53 -0.44
C PRO A 190 22.02 -3.10 0.39
N VAL A 191 22.05 -1.86 0.91
CA VAL A 191 20.93 -1.17 1.54
C VAL A 191 20.42 -0.11 0.57
N VAL A 192 19.35 -0.41 -0.12
CA VAL A 192 18.82 0.39 -1.22
C VAL A 192 17.84 1.41 -0.69
N THR A 193 17.91 2.65 -1.19
CA THR A 193 16.86 3.66 -0.99
C THR A 193 15.57 3.17 -1.64
N GLY A 194 14.50 2.99 -0.85
CA GLY A 194 13.18 2.67 -1.39
C GLY A 194 12.53 3.87 -2.07
N PHE A 195 11.33 3.71 -2.62
CA PHE A 195 10.44 4.78 -3.06
C PHE A 195 10.89 5.59 -4.30
N ILE A 196 12.18 5.76 -4.52
CA ILE A 196 12.72 6.67 -5.54
C ILE A 196 13.28 5.97 -6.76
N GLY A 197 13.21 6.67 -7.89
CA GLY A 197 13.79 6.28 -9.16
C GLY A 197 14.33 7.48 -9.93
N ARG A 198 14.69 7.27 -11.18
CA ARG A 198 15.21 8.29 -12.07
C ARG A 198 14.54 8.23 -13.43
N ALA A 199 14.01 9.34 -13.90
CA ALA A 199 13.50 9.53 -15.24
C ALA A 199 14.65 9.49 -16.28
N PRO A 200 14.37 9.21 -17.57
CA PRO A 200 15.38 9.27 -18.63
C PRO A 200 16.06 10.63 -18.78
N SER A 201 15.33 11.71 -18.52
CA SER A 201 15.80 13.10 -18.47
C SER A 201 16.80 13.39 -17.34
N GLY A 202 16.88 12.50 -16.34
CA GLY A 202 17.82 12.59 -15.23
C GLY A 202 17.22 13.03 -13.92
N GLU A 203 15.94 13.45 -13.90
CA GLU A 203 15.27 13.92 -12.72
C GLU A 203 14.91 12.77 -11.76
N THR A 204 14.85 13.11 -10.48
CA THR A 204 14.33 12.19 -9.45
C THR A 204 12.82 12.04 -9.61
N THR A 205 12.35 10.81 -9.52
CA THR A 205 10.93 10.45 -9.51
C THR A 205 10.59 9.63 -8.28
N THR A 206 9.33 9.62 -7.89
CA THR A 206 8.81 8.77 -6.80
C THR A 206 7.78 7.77 -7.32
N LEU A 207 7.77 6.56 -6.73
CA LEU A 207 6.90 5.46 -7.13
C LEU A 207 5.49 5.55 -6.51
N GLY A 208 5.17 6.67 -5.87
CA GLY A 208 3.88 6.89 -5.23
C GLY A 208 3.68 6.09 -3.94
N ARG A 209 2.42 5.89 -3.57
CA ARG A 209 2.05 5.23 -2.31
C ARG A 209 2.69 3.87 -2.18
N SER A 210 3.26 3.57 -1.00
CA SER A 210 4.01 2.32 -0.73
C SER A 210 5.19 2.09 -1.68
N GLY A 211 5.82 3.15 -2.18
CA GLY A 211 6.89 3.06 -3.16
C GLY A 211 8.10 2.25 -2.71
N SER A 212 8.39 2.18 -1.40
CA SER A 212 9.44 1.30 -0.88
C SER A 212 9.07 -0.18 -0.97
N ASP A 213 7.77 -0.54 -0.83
CA ASP A 213 7.28 -1.91 -1.09
C ASP A 213 7.39 -2.22 -2.57
N THR A 214 7.06 -1.23 -3.44
CA THR A 214 7.25 -1.34 -4.90
C THR A 214 8.71 -1.58 -5.24
N THR A 215 9.65 -0.85 -4.64
CA THR A 215 11.09 -1.06 -4.84
C THR A 215 11.49 -2.48 -4.44
N ALA A 216 11.04 -2.96 -3.27
CA ALA A 216 11.36 -4.32 -2.81
C ALA A 216 10.80 -5.39 -3.75
N ALA A 217 9.56 -5.24 -4.23
CA ALA A 217 8.93 -6.15 -5.18
C ALA A 217 9.65 -6.16 -6.54
N LEU A 218 10.03 -4.98 -7.05
CA LEU A 218 10.83 -4.84 -8.28
C LEU A 218 12.19 -5.53 -8.16
N LEU A 219 12.89 -5.30 -7.04
CA LEU A 219 14.19 -5.95 -6.78
C LEU A 219 14.05 -7.45 -6.59
N GLY A 220 13.00 -7.90 -5.89
CA GLY A 220 12.67 -9.32 -5.79
C GLY A 220 12.55 -9.96 -7.17
N ALA A 221 11.74 -9.37 -8.05
CA ALA A 221 11.54 -9.85 -9.41
C ALA A 221 12.83 -9.76 -10.27
N ALA A 222 13.56 -8.65 -10.19
CA ALA A 222 14.80 -8.45 -10.96
C ALA A 222 15.89 -9.45 -10.58
N LEU A 223 16.03 -9.79 -9.30
CA LEU A 223 17.09 -10.66 -8.78
C LEU A 223 16.67 -12.14 -8.68
N GLY A 224 15.43 -12.49 -9.03
CA GLY A 224 14.89 -13.83 -8.85
C GLY A 224 14.93 -14.26 -7.36
N ALA A 225 14.49 -13.36 -6.49
CA ALA A 225 14.55 -13.60 -5.05
C ALA A 225 13.67 -14.79 -4.64
N LYS A 226 14.09 -15.51 -3.61
CA LYS A 226 13.31 -16.60 -3.02
C LYS A 226 12.05 -16.08 -2.34
N GLU A 227 12.15 -14.90 -1.73
CA GLU A 227 11.06 -14.22 -1.03
C GLU A 227 11.34 -12.72 -0.90
N VAL A 228 10.30 -11.93 -0.72
CA VAL A 228 10.35 -10.52 -0.32
C VAL A 228 9.71 -10.40 1.06
N VAL A 229 10.46 -9.95 2.06
CA VAL A 229 9.98 -9.77 3.43
C VAL A 229 9.72 -8.30 3.69
N ILE A 230 8.47 -7.98 4.05
CA ILE A 230 8.02 -6.63 4.40
C ILE A 230 7.91 -6.57 5.93
N TRP A 231 8.81 -5.80 6.55
CA TRP A 231 8.83 -5.55 7.97
C TRP A 231 7.96 -4.32 8.29
N THR A 232 7.03 -4.50 9.20
CA THR A 232 6.05 -3.50 9.64
C THR A 232 5.88 -3.56 11.16
N ASP A 233 4.89 -2.87 11.70
CA ASP A 233 4.56 -2.80 13.13
C ASP A 233 3.40 -3.72 13.54
N VAL A 234 2.93 -4.58 12.64
CA VAL A 234 1.89 -5.58 12.92
C VAL A 234 2.40 -7.00 12.66
N ASP A 235 1.83 -7.98 13.35
CA ASP A 235 2.28 -9.39 13.26
C ASP A 235 2.05 -10.04 11.90
N GLY A 236 1.21 -9.44 11.07
CA GLY A 236 0.81 -9.92 9.77
C GLY A 236 -0.63 -9.55 9.45
N VAL A 237 -1.27 -10.33 8.59
CA VAL A 237 -2.67 -10.15 8.22
C VAL A 237 -3.55 -10.96 9.16
N LEU A 238 -4.57 -10.33 9.74
CA LEU A 238 -5.51 -10.95 10.66
C LEU A 238 -6.81 -11.33 9.98
N THR A 239 -7.60 -12.20 10.62
CA THR A 239 -8.93 -12.64 10.15
C THR A 239 -9.97 -11.51 10.12
N ALA A 240 -9.76 -10.45 10.89
CA ALA A 240 -10.52 -9.19 10.88
C ALA A 240 -9.69 -8.05 11.46
N ASP A 241 -10.21 -6.81 11.45
CA ASP A 241 -9.59 -5.68 12.16
C ASP A 241 -9.70 -5.92 13.67
N PRO A 242 -8.60 -6.01 14.43
CA PRO A 242 -8.60 -6.31 15.86
C PRO A 242 -9.28 -5.21 16.71
N ARG A 243 -9.44 -4.01 16.15
CA ARG A 243 -10.18 -2.92 16.80
C ARG A 243 -11.69 -3.15 16.78
N VAL A 244 -12.18 -3.97 15.84
CA VAL A 244 -13.58 -4.34 15.69
C VAL A 244 -13.85 -5.73 16.27
N VAL A 245 -12.90 -6.64 16.08
CA VAL A 245 -12.95 -8.04 16.53
C VAL A 245 -11.68 -8.35 17.32
N PRO A 246 -11.68 -8.20 18.66
CA PRO A 246 -10.50 -8.44 19.50
C PRO A 246 -9.94 -9.88 19.38
N GLU A 247 -10.78 -10.86 19.05
CA GLU A 247 -10.45 -12.26 18.86
C GLU A 247 -9.87 -12.58 17.48
N ALA A 248 -9.62 -11.55 16.63
CA ALA A 248 -9.04 -11.74 15.31
C ALA A 248 -7.70 -12.47 15.40
N ARG A 249 -7.52 -13.47 14.54
CA ARG A 249 -6.35 -14.37 14.56
C ARG A 249 -5.44 -14.11 13.38
N LEU A 250 -4.15 -14.41 13.57
CA LEU A 250 -3.15 -14.28 12.51
C LEU A 250 -3.37 -15.33 11.41
N LEU A 251 -3.44 -14.86 10.18
CA LEU A 251 -3.42 -15.69 8.97
C LEU A 251 -1.97 -15.94 8.55
N THR A 252 -1.46 -17.12 8.83
CA THR A 252 -0.06 -17.45 8.52
C THR A 252 0.19 -17.67 7.02
N ARG A 253 -0.85 -17.97 6.25
CA ARG A 253 -0.79 -18.19 4.80
C ARG A 253 -2.00 -17.58 4.10
N LEU A 254 -1.76 -16.87 3.01
CA LEU A 254 -2.76 -16.33 2.11
C LEU A 254 -2.37 -16.57 0.66
N SER A 255 -3.35 -16.71 -0.21
CA SER A 255 -3.12 -16.61 -1.65
C SER A 255 -2.96 -15.14 -2.07
N TYR A 256 -2.37 -14.92 -3.27
CA TYR A 256 -2.33 -13.57 -3.85
C TYR A 256 -3.74 -13.00 -4.06
N ARG A 257 -4.73 -13.84 -4.35
CA ARG A 257 -6.12 -13.42 -4.54
C ARG A 257 -6.74 -12.97 -3.23
N GLU A 258 -6.63 -13.76 -2.16
CA GLU A 258 -7.12 -13.39 -0.84
C GLU A 258 -6.51 -12.05 -0.38
N ALA A 259 -5.19 -11.90 -0.53
CA ALA A 259 -4.51 -10.66 -0.17
C ALA A 259 -4.97 -9.46 -0.99
N ALA A 260 -5.26 -9.64 -2.30
CA ALA A 260 -5.82 -8.60 -3.15
C ALA A 260 -7.20 -8.15 -2.67
N GLU A 261 -8.12 -9.11 -2.45
CA GLU A 261 -9.48 -8.84 -1.99
C GLU A 261 -9.47 -8.16 -0.61
N MET A 262 -8.70 -8.70 0.35
CA MET A 262 -8.60 -8.13 1.69
C MET A 262 -8.08 -6.68 1.66
N THR A 263 -7.06 -6.42 0.85
CA THR A 263 -6.49 -5.07 0.73
C THR A 263 -7.45 -4.10 0.08
N TYR A 264 -8.18 -4.56 -0.94
CA TYR A 264 -9.20 -3.75 -1.61
C TYR A 264 -10.32 -3.36 -0.64
N PHE A 265 -10.76 -4.27 0.19
CA PHE A 265 -11.82 -4.05 1.18
C PHE A 265 -11.31 -3.58 2.55
N GLY A 266 -10.16 -2.90 2.61
CA GLY A 266 -9.75 -2.07 3.74
C GLY A 266 -8.68 -2.64 4.66
N ALA A 267 -8.12 -3.81 4.40
CA ALA A 267 -6.95 -4.29 5.13
C ALA A 267 -5.72 -3.41 4.83
N LYS A 268 -5.23 -2.69 5.82
CA LYS A 268 -4.19 -1.65 5.66
C LYS A 268 -2.75 -2.18 5.71
N VAL A 269 -2.57 -3.49 5.85
CA VAL A 269 -1.25 -4.09 6.09
C VAL A 269 -0.34 -4.05 4.86
N LEU A 270 -0.92 -4.09 3.65
CA LEU A 270 -0.20 -4.11 2.38
C LEU A 270 -0.92 -3.25 1.35
N HIS A 271 -0.19 -2.54 0.52
CA HIS A 271 -0.75 -1.90 -0.67
C HIS A 271 -0.54 -2.82 -1.87
N PHE A 272 -1.59 -3.56 -2.25
CA PHE A 272 -1.49 -4.65 -3.23
C PHE A 272 -0.88 -4.22 -4.59
N PRO A 273 -1.21 -3.06 -5.19
CA PRO A 273 -0.56 -2.59 -6.42
C PRO A 273 0.97 -2.48 -6.31
N ALA A 274 1.50 -2.18 -5.12
CA ALA A 274 2.95 -2.04 -4.91
C ALA A 274 3.71 -3.36 -5.07
N VAL A 275 3.05 -4.49 -4.84
CA VAL A 275 3.71 -5.82 -4.85
C VAL A 275 3.45 -6.64 -6.11
N LEU A 276 2.71 -6.10 -7.07
CA LEU A 276 2.44 -6.75 -8.36
C LEU A 276 3.69 -7.27 -9.09
N PRO A 277 4.85 -6.58 -9.08
CA PRO A 277 6.06 -7.12 -9.72
C PRO A 277 6.53 -8.46 -9.12
N ALA A 278 6.42 -8.64 -7.81
CA ALA A 278 6.77 -9.89 -7.14
C ALA A 278 5.74 -10.99 -7.44
N ILE A 279 4.46 -10.64 -7.45
CA ILE A 279 3.36 -11.55 -7.79
C ILE A 279 3.50 -12.08 -9.21
N ALA A 280 3.75 -11.19 -10.18
CA ALA A 280 3.98 -11.57 -11.58
C ALA A 280 5.19 -12.50 -11.76
N ALA A 281 6.19 -12.38 -10.89
CA ALA A 281 7.34 -13.26 -10.84
C ALA A 281 7.13 -14.50 -9.95
N LYS A 282 5.94 -14.69 -9.37
CA LYS A 282 5.56 -15.77 -8.44
C LYS A 282 6.44 -15.85 -7.19
N ILE A 283 6.94 -14.72 -6.72
CA ILE A 283 7.80 -14.61 -5.55
C ILE A 283 6.94 -14.44 -4.29
N PRO A 284 7.07 -15.32 -3.29
CA PRO A 284 6.36 -15.18 -2.03
C PRO A 284 6.67 -13.84 -1.34
N LEU A 285 5.62 -13.21 -0.80
CA LEU A 285 5.72 -12.05 0.06
C LEU A 285 5.52 -12.51 1.51
N VAL A 286 6.35 -12.02 2.42
CA VAL A 286 6.24 -12.35 3.84
C VAL A 286 6.08 -11.05 4.62
N ILE A 287 4.98 -10.91 5.36
CA ILE A 287 4.74 -9.77 6.24
C ILE A 287 5.12 -10.17 7.65
N ARG A 288 5.97 -9.38 8.31
CA ARG A 288 6.45 -9.66 9.67
C ARG A 288 6.52 -8.41 10.53
N ASN A 289 6.35 -8.60 11.82
CA ASN A 289 6.51 -7.55 12.83
C ASN A 289 7.99 -7.33 13.15
N SER A 290 8.50 -6.11 12.91
CA SER A 290 9.87 -5.75 13.25
C SER A 290 10.12 -5.63 14.76
N PHE A 291 9.05 -5.50 15.56
CA PHE A 291 9.10 -5.48 17.03
C PHE A 291 9.02 -6.87 17.66
N ALA A 292 8.53 -7.86 16.91
CA ALA A 292 8.46 -9.27 17.29
C ALA A 292 8.98 -10.16 16.13
N PRO A 293 10.29 -10.10 15.80
CA PRO A 293 10.84 -10.67 14.57
C PRO A 293 10.79 -12.22 14.52
N ASP A 294 10.65 -12.89 15.65
CA ASP A 294 10.56 -14.34 15.74
C ASP A 294 9.15 -14.87 15.48
N GLY A 295 8.15 -13.96 15.39
CA GLY A 295 6.77 -14.32 15.05
C GLY A 295 6.66 -14.95 13.66
N PRO A 296 5.62 -15.78 13.42
CA PRO A 296 5.46 -16.51 12.15
C PRO A 296 5.20 -15.56 10.96
N GLY A 297 4.51 -14.44 11.18
CA GLY A 297 4.08 -13.54 10.13
C GLY A 297 3.03 -14.13 9.21
N THR A 298 2.77 -13.46 8.09
CA THR A 298 1.89 -13.92 7.02
C THR A 298 2.68 -14.13 5.73
N THR A 299 2.63 -15.34 5.18
CA THR A 299 3.19 -15.64 3.85
C THR A 299 2.09 -15.56 2.80
N ILE A 300 2.28 -14.70 1.81
CA ILE A 300 1.38 -14.51 0.66
C ILE A 300 2.06 -15.11 -0.57
N SER A 301 1.42 -16.08 -1.21
CA SER A 301 1.99 -16.80 -2.36
C SER A 301 0.90 -17.25 -3.35
N GLU A 302 1.29 -17.93 -4.43
CA GLU A 302 0.31 -18.46 -5.40
C GLU A 302 -0.68 -19.45 -4.76
N LYS A 303 -0.20 -20.20 -3.77
CA LYS A 303 -1.03 -21.16 -3.01
C LYS A 303 -1.25 -20.63 -1.60
N GLY A 304 -2.48 -20.30 -1.29
CA GLY A 304 -2.92 -19.93 0.05
C GLY A 304 -2.99 -21.10 1.02
N ASP A 305 -3.81 -20.93 2.04
CA ASP A 305 -4.15 -22.02 2.96
C ASP A 305 -5.17 -22.95 2.26
N PRO A 306 -4.96 -24.28 2.23
CA PRO A 306 -5.84 -25.21 1.53
C PRO A 306 -7.19 -25.44 2.23
N ARG A 307 -7.41 -24.92 3.42
CA ARG A 307 -8.67 -25.11 4.16
C ARG A 307 -9.85 -24.47 3.43
N PRO A 308 -11.02 -25.15 3.33
CA PRO A 308 -12.21 -24.58 2.70
C PRO A 308 -12.79 -23.42 3.53
N GLY A 309 -13.62 -22.60 2.87
CA GLY A 309 -14.44 -21.58 3.51
C GLY A 309 -13.82 -20.17 3.54
N ILE A 310 -14.44 -19.32 4.36
CA ILE A 310 -14.07 -17.93 4.55
C ILE A 310 -12.84 -17.86 5.47
N ARG A 311 -11.90 -16.97 5.11
CA ARG A 311 -10.63 -16.78 5.83
C ARG A 311 -10.59 -15.48 6.60
N ALA A 312 -11.22 -14.45 6.06
CA ALA A 312 -11.20 -13.13 6.66
C ALA A 312 -12.51 -12.38 6.40
N VAL A 313 -12.78 -11.44 7.28
CA VAL A 313 -13.85 -10.45 7.15
C VAL A 313 -13.23 -9.06 7.19
N THR A 314 -13.52 -8.26 6.17
CA THR A 314 -13.03 -6.88 6.06
C THR A 314 -14.17 -5.91 5.83
N ALA A 315 -13.95 -4.63 6.09
CA ALA A 315 -14.96 -3.60 5.82
C ALA A 315 -14.33 -2.27 5.42
N ILE A 316 -14.98 -1.56 4.52
CA ILE A 316 -14.68 -0.18 4.15
C ILE A 316 -15.82 0.71 4.60
N SER A 317 -15.48 1.86 5.19
CA SER A 317 -16.39 2.91 5.67
C SER A 317 -16.30 4.17 4.83
N GLY A 318 -17.21 5.12 5.09
CA GLY A 318 -17.20 6.43 4.46
C GLY A 318 -17.63 6.36 2.99
N LEU A 319 -18.57 5.50 2.68
CA LEU A 319 -19.09 5.27 1.34
C LEU A 319 -20.53 5.80 1.19
N CYS A 320 -20.91 6.01 -0.06
CA CYS A 320 -22.27 6.32 -0.48
C CYS A 320 -22.74 5.25 -1.47
N LEU A 321 -23.96 4.76 -1.29
CA LEU A 321 -24.68 3.97 -2.28
C LEU A 321 -25.58 4.91 -3.07
N LEU A 322 -25.46 4.89 -4.38
CA LEU A 322 -26.34 5.61 -5.29
C LEU A 322 -27.08 4.61 -6.16
N SER A 323 -28.40 4.70 -6.18
CA SER A 323 -29.26 3.90 -7.04
C SER A 323 -29.83 4.73 -8.18
N LEU A 324 -29.84 4.12 -9.35
CA LEU A 324 -30.58 4.57 -10.53
C LEU A 324 -31.71 3.58 -10.76
N ASP A 325 -32.94 4.04 -10.60
CA ASP A 325 -34.13 3.21 -10.65
C ASP A 325 -35.03 3.63 -11.82
N GLY A 326 -35.60 2.69 -12.56
CA GLY A 326 -36.54 2.99 -13.61
C GLY A 326 -36.99 1.76 -14.41
N LYS A 327 -38.30 1.60 -14.53
CA LYS A 327 -38.91 0.49 -15.29
C LYS A 327 -38.58 0.54 -16.79
N GLY A 328 -38.31 1.76 -17.31
CA GLY A 328 -37.97 1.97 -18.73
C GLY A 328 -36.50 1.71 -19.07
N MET A 329 -35.68 1.22 -18.13
CA MET A 329 -34.29 0.85 -18.42
C MET A 329 -34.14 -0.57 -18.99
N SER A 330 -35.10 -1.42 -18.73
CA SER A 330 -35.09 -2.84 -19.14
C SER A 330 -34.95 -2.98 -20.64
N GLY A 331 -33.98 -3.78 -21.10
CA GLY A 331 -33.72 -4.02 -22.53
C GLY A 331 -33.12 -2.84 -23.29
N ILE A 332 -32.72 -1.75 -22.64
CA ILE A 332 -32.05 -0.62 -23.30
C ILE A 332 -30.53 -0.77 -23.17
N PRO A 333 -29.81 -1.06 -24.27
CA PRO A 333 -28.36 -1.17 -24.24
C PRO A 333 -27.69 0.17 -23.85
N GLY A 334 -26.63 0.08 -23.02
CA GLY A 334 -25.76 1.23 -22.76
C GLY A 334 -26.07 2.03 -21.50
N ILE A 335 -27.11 1.75 -20.73
CA ILE A 335 -27.40 2.44 -19.45
C ILE A 335 -26.21 2.30 -18.49
N ALA A 336 -25.71 1.08 -18.24
CA ALA A 336 -24.54 0.87 -17.39
C ALA A 336 -23.30 1.60 -17.92
N ALA A 337 -23.06 1.61 -19.24
CA ALA A 337 -21.94 2.32 -19.85
C ALA A 337 -22.00 3.83 -19.57
N ARG A 338 -23.19 4.44 -19.60
CA ARG A 338 -23.41 5.86 -19.28
C ARG A 338 -23.16 6.14 -17.80
N VAL A 339 -23.60 5.25 -16.90
CA VAL A 339 -23.31 5.36 -15.45
C VAL A 339 -21.80 5.36 -15.21
N PHE A 340 -21.08 4.34 -15.71
CA PHE A 340 -19.62 4.25 -15.54
C PHE A 340 -18.86 5.33 -16.31
N GLY A 341 -19.32 5.72 -17.49
CA GLY A 341 -18.74 6.84 -18.24
C GLY A 341 -18.84 8.17 -17.51
N THR A 342 -19.94 8.41 -16.81
CA THR A 342 -20.14 9.61 -15.99
C THR A 342 -19.23 9.61 -14.76
N THR A 343 -19.13 8.49 -14.02
CA THR A 343 -18.20 8.40 -12.89
C THR A 343 -16.75 8.52 -13.33
N ALA A 344 -16.37 7.94 -14.48
CA ALA A 344 -15.03 8.05 -15.06
C ALA A 344 -14.65 9.48 -15.40
N ARG A 345 -15.55 10.25 -16.04
CA ARG A 345 -15.32 11.68 -16.35
C ARG A 345 -15.08 12.53 -15.10
N LEU A 346 -15.71 12.14 -13.98
CA LEU A 346 -15.50 12.79 -12.68
C LEU A 346 -14.26 12.31 -11.94
N GLY A 347 -13.57 11.25 -12.41
CA GLY A 347 -12.49 10.62 -11.68
C GLY A 347 -12.94 9.91 -10.41
N VAL A 348 -14.22 9.48 -10.33
CA VAL A 348 -14.78 8.78 -9.18
C VAL A 348 -14.56 7.28 -9.32
N SER A 349 -13.91 6.68 -8.33
CA SER A 349 -13.69 5.23 -8.27
C SER A 349 -14.91 4.53 -7.69
N VAL A 350 -15.51 3.62 -8.47
CA VAL A 350 -16.62 2.77 -8.02
C VAL A 350 -16.04 1.59 -7.25
N VAL A 351 -16.39 1.46 -5.97
CA VAL A 351 -15.91 0.40 -5.06
C VAL A 351 -16.68 -0.90 -5.30
N MET A 352 -17.99 -0.81 -5.49
CA MET A 352 -18.87 -1.94 -5.71
C MET A 352 -20.01 -1.51 -6.63
N PHE A 353 -20.49 -2.43 -7.46
CA PHE A 353 -21.72 -2.21 -8.19
C PHE A 353 -22.60 -3.45 -8.19
N SER A 354 -23.91 -3.24 -8.26
CA SER A 354 -24.91 -4.29 -8.38
C SER A 354 -25.98 -3.86 -9.36
N GLN A 355 -26.44 -4.77 -10.18
CA GLN A 355 -27.54 -4.55 -11.13
C GLN A 355 -28.59 -5.65 -10.95
N ALA A 356 -29.85 -5.26 -10.84
CA ALA A 356 -30.95 -6.23 -10.79
C ALA A 356 -31.06 -6.97 -12.14
N SER A 357 -31.40 -8.25 -12.10
CA SER A 357 -31.57 -9.07 -13.30
C SER A 357 -32.68 -8.57 -14.23
N SER A 358 -33.65 -7.80 -13.70
CA SER A 358 -34.69 -7.11 -14.46
C SER A 358 -34.18 -5.85 -15.21
N GLU A 359 -32.90 -5.46 -14.99
CA GLU A 359 -32.30 -4.22 -15.50
C GLU A 359 -33.01 -2.92 -15.07
N GLN A 360 -33.91 -3.00 -14.08
CA GLN A 360 -34.70 -1.85 -13.59
C GLN A 360 -34.00 -1.05 -12.48
N ASN A 361 -32.87 -1.56 -12.00
CA ASN A 361 -32.08 -0.91 -10.96
C ASN A 361 -30.60 -1.12 -11.19
N ILE A 362 -29.81 -0.06 -11.05
CA ILE A 362 -28.34 -0.10 -10.96
C ILE A 362 -27.93 0.63 -9.70
N ALA A 363 -27.23 -0.06 -8.81
CA ALA A 363 -26.63 0.51 -7.61
C ALA A 363 -25.11 0.57 -7.75
N ILE A 364 -24.52 1.72 -7.44
CA ILE A 364 -23.06 1.90 -7.36
C ILE A 364 -22.68 2.40 -5.96
N VAL A 365 -21.56 1.90 -5.45
CA VAL A 365 -20.98 2.34 -4.17
C VAL A 365 -19.63 3.00 -4.44
N PHE A 366 -19.42 4.19 -3.87
CA PHE A 366 -18.23 5.01 -4.07
C PHE A 366 -17.97 5.89 -2.83
N PRO A 367 -16.79 6.59 -2.72
CA PRO A 367 -16.48 7.44 -1.57
C PRO A 367 -17.55 8.52 -1.33
N GLU A 368 -17.97 8.68 -0.07
CA GLU A 368 -19.03 9.64 0.31
C GLU A 368 -18.67 11.09 -0.05
N ALA A 369 -17.38 11.44 -0.03
CA ALA A 369 -16.90 12.76 -0.42
C ALA A 369 -17.32 13.16 -1.85
N ASP A 370 -17.57 12.17 -2.71
CA ASP A 370 -17.95 12.37 -4.11
C ASP A 370 -19.47 12.40 -4.32
N ARG A 371 -20.27 12.21 -3.26
CA ARG A 371 -21.73 12.04 -3.33
C ARG A 371 -22.44 13.13 -4.11
N VAL A 372 -22.20 14.39 -3.73
CA VAL A 372 -22.95 15.53 -4.29
C VAL A 372 -22.67 15.69 -5.79
N ARG A 373 -21.38 15.67 -6.17
CA ARG A 373 -20.99 15.84 -7.58
C ARG A 373 -21.42 14.68 -8.48
N THR A 374 -21.38 13.44 -7.94
CA THR A 374 -21.76 12.24 -8.69
C THR A 374 -23.28 12.18 -8.88
N ALA A 375 -24.06 12.45 -7.83
CA ALA A 375 -25.53 12.48 -7.93
C ALA A 375 -26.01 13.56 -8.90
N ALA A 376 -25.43 14.76 -8.87
CA ALA A 376 -25.76 15.84 -9.78
C ALA A 376 -25.42 15.46 -11.24
N ALA A 377 -24.25 14.89 -11.49
CA ALA A 377 -23.82 14.51 -12.84
C ALA A 377 -24.68 13.39 -13.42
N LEU A 378 -25.03 12.36 -12.63
CA LEU A 378 -25.94 11.29 -13.08
C LEU A 378 -27.35 11.82 -13.30
N GLY A 379 -27.85 12.69 -12.42
CA GLY A 379 -29.14 13.36 -12.63
C GLY A 379 -29.19 14.18 -13.92
N HIS A 380 -28.09 14.83 -14.31
CA HIS A 380 -27.97 15.53 -15.58
C HIS A 380 -27.85 14.56 -16.77
N GLU A 381 -27.06 13.50 -16.65
CA GLU A 381 -26.86 12.49 -17.68
C GLU A 381 -28.19 11.84 -18.09
N PHE A 382 -29.04 11.52 -17.10
CA PHE A 382 -30.31 10.83 -17.28
C PHE A 382 -31.54 11.74 -17.23
N ARG A 383 -31.36 13.07 -17.45
CA ARG A 383 -32.44 14.03 -17.36
C ARG A 383 -33.58 13.78 -18.34
N TYR A 384 -33.27 13.31 -19.57
CA TYR A 384 -34.27 13.01 -20.59
C TYR A 384 -35.10 11.79 -20.20
N GLU A 385 -34.47 10.73 -19.81
CA GLU A 385 -35.13 9.48 -19.37
C GLU A 385 -36.05 9.74 -18.16
N LYS A 386 -35.61 10.62 -17.25
CA LYS A 386 -36.44 11.07 -16.14
C LYS A 386 -37.66 11.89 -16.62
N LEU A 387 -37.47 12.77 -17.61
CA LEU A 387 -38.56 13.59 -18.15
C LEU A 387 -39.63 12.73 -18.82
N VAL A 388 -39.26 11.68 -19.53
CA VAL A 388 -40.17 10.76 -20.22
C VAL A 388 -40.68 9.62 -19.34
N GLY A 389 -40.29 9.58 -18.05
CA GLY A 389 -40.72 8.56 -17.10
C GLY A 389 -40.09 7.20 -17.30
N ALA A 390 -39.00 7.09 -18.06
CA ALA A 390 -38.26 5.85 -18.25
C ALA A 390 -37.38 5.55 -17.00
N ILE A 391 -36.89 6.58 -16.31
CA ILE A 391 -36.14 6.50 -15.07
C ILE A 391 -36.88 7.30 -13.99
N ASP A 392 -37.10 6.68 -12.84
CA ASP A 392 -37.77 7.32 -11.70
C ASP A 392 -36.88 8.38 -11.04
N GLY A 393 -35.59 8.11 -10.96
CA GLY A 393 -34.61 9.06 -10.45
C GLY A 393 -33.27 8.45 -10.03
N VAL A 394 -32.49 9.32 -9.43
CA VAL A 394 -31.21 9.00 -8.80
C VAL A 394 -31.39 9.21 -7.30
N ALA A 395 -31.30 8.14 -6.52
CA ALA A 395 -31.36 8.19 -5.06
C ALA A 395 -29.97 7.90 -4.46
N ALA A 396 -29.61 8.62 -3.39
CA ALA A 396 -28.33 8.41 -2.71
C ALA A 396 -28.58 8.13 -1.24
N LYS A 397 -27.95 7.08 -0.72
CA LYS A 397 -27.95 6.70 0.69
C LYS A 397 -26.52 6.75 1.24
N SER A 398 -26.32 7.49 2.32
CA SER A 398 -25.04 7.59 3.03
C SER A 398 -25.29 7.98 4.50
N PRO A 399 -24.36 7.65 5.43
CA PRO A 399 -23.14 6.87 5.20
C PRO A 399 -23.39 5.36 5.06
N ILE A 400 -22.62 4.70 4.18
CA ILE A 400 -22.68 3.26 3.92
C ILE A 400 -21.31 2.63 4.20
N ALA A 401 -21.32 1.39 4.68
CA ALA A 401 -20.16 0.52 4.73
C ALA A 401 -20.32 -0.66 3.77
N VAL A 402 -19.21 -1.12 3.19
CA VAL A 402 -19.16 -2.40 2.48
C VAL A 402 -18.40 -3.40 3.34
N VAL A 403 -19.03 -4.53 3.63
CA VAL A 403 -18.44 -5.67 4.34
C VAL A 403 -18.15 -6.77 3.33
N ALA A 404 -17.00 -7.41 3.45
CA ALA A 404 -16.57 -8.48 2.56
C ALA A 404 -16.11 -9.72 3.34
N ALA A 405 -16.66 -10.87 2.97
CA ALA A 405 -16.14 -12.18 3.34
C ALA A 405 -15.17 -12.65 2.27
N VAL A 406 -13.94 -12.99 2.65
CA VAL A 406 -12.86 -13.32 1.71
C VAL A 406 -12.27 -14.70 2.01
N GLY A 407 -12.02 -15.49 0.98
CA GLY A 407 -11.32 -16.76 1.07
C GLY A 407 -11.30 -17.53 -0.26
N ASP A 408 -10.13 -18.00 -0.68
CA ASP A 408 -9.98 -18.86 -1.86
C ASP A 408 -10.73 -20.20 -1.68
N GLY A 409 -10.85 -20.66 -0.44
CA GLY A 409 -11.59 -21.87 -0.08
C GLY A 409 -13.11 -21.75 -0.19
N MET A 410 -13.64 -20.58 -0.51
CA MET A 410 -15.07 -20.37 -0.78
C MET A 410 -15.47 -20.93 -2.14
N ARG A 411 -14.54 -20.95 -3.09
CA ARG A 411 -14.81 -21.35 -4.47
C ARG A 411 -15.32 -22.79 -4.55
N GLY A 412 -16.47 -22.97 -5.19
CA GLY A 412 -17.12 -24.27 -5.33
C GLY A 412 -17.61 -24.88 -4.02
N THR A 413 -17.56 -24.17 -2.90
CA THR A 413 -18.04 -24.65 -1.60
C THR A 413 -19.53 -24.30 -1.43
N VAL A 414 -20.36 -25.32 -1.37
CA VAL A 414 -21.81 -25.16 -1.20
C VAL A 414 -22.13 -24.57 0.17
N GLY A 415 -23.09 -23.64 0.20
CA GLY A 415 -23.63 -23.08 1.45
C GLY A 415 -22.92 -21.83 1.98
N ILE A 416 -21.83 -21.38 1.38
CA ILE A 416 -21.08 -20.18 1.84
C ILE A 416 -21.99 -18.95 1.89
N ALA A 417 -22.74 -18.66 0.82
CA ALA A 417 -23.65 -17.52 0.79
C ALA A 417 -24.74 -17.64 1.88
N ALA A 418 -25.27 -18.84 2.09
CA ALA A 418 -26.25 -19.07 3.17
C ALA A 418 -25.64 -18.76 4.55
N THR A 419 -24.41 -19.20 4.82
CA THR A 419 -23.69 -18.91 6.08
C THR A 419 -23.51 -17.41 6.28
N VAL A 420 -23.04 -16.70 5.23
CA VAL A 420 -22.85 -15.23 5.28
C VAL A 420 -24.16 -14.53 5.63
N PHE A 421 -25.20 -14.71 4.83
CA PHE A 421 -26.44 -13.95 5.00
C PHE A 421 -27.28 -14.42 6.20
N TYR A 422 -27.15 -15.66 6.64
CA TYR A 422 -27.74 -16.11 7.89
C TYR A 422 -27.13 -15.42 9.11
N ALA A 423 -25.78 -15.27 9.12
CA ALA A 423 -25.10 -14.56 10.20
C ALA A 423 -25.54 -13.08 10.27
N ILE A 424 -25.64 -12.42 9.11
CA ILE A 424 -26.05 -11.02 9.00
C ILE A 424 -27.51 -10.85 9.42
N ALA A 425 -28.41 -11.75 8.98
CA ALA A 425 -29.82 -11.73 9.36
C ALA A 425 -30.02 -11.93 10.88
N ARG A 426 -29.26 -12.84 11.50
CA ARG A 426 -29.28 -13.05 12.95
C ARG A 426 -28.80 -11.83 13.75
N ALA A 427 -27.92 -11.02 13.18
CA ALA A 427 -27.48 -9.77 13.78
C ALA A 427 -28.50 -8.62 13.60
N GLY A 428 -29.63 -8.86 12.92
CA GLY A 428 -30.62 -7.84 12.64
C GLY A 428 -30.17 -6.75 11.65
N VAL A 429 -29.15 -7.05 10.83
CA VAL A 429 -28.57 -6.10 9.89
C VAL A 429 -29.23 -6.23 8.52
N ASN A 430 -29.70 -5.10 7.97
CA ASN A 430 -30.23 -5.04 6.62
C ASN A 430 -29.10 -4.95 5.58
N VAL A 431 -29.25 -5.69 4.48
CA VAL A 431 -28.32 -5.66 3.34
C VAL A 431 -28.90 -4.79 2.23
N GLU A 432 -28.20 -3.73 1.85
CA GLU A 432 -28.64 -2.74 0.86
C GLU A 432 -28.31 -3.16 -0.59
N ALA A 433 -27.17 -3.80 -0.80
CA ALA A 433 -26.73 -4.33 -2.09
C ALA A 433 -25.74 -5.48 -1.88
N ILE A 434 -25.66 -6.37 -2.85
CA ILE A 434 -24.78 -7.55 -2.82
C ILE A 434 -23.98 -7.58 -4.12
N ALA A 435 -22.70 -7.94 -4.02
CA ALA A 435 -21.86 -8.24 -5.16
C ALA A 435 -21.00 -9.47 -4.88
N GLN A 436 -20.96 -10.38 -5.85
CA GLN A 436 -20.08 -11.54 -5.85
C GLN A 436 -19.45 -11.67 -7.24
N GLY A 437 -18.12 -11.67 -7.30
CA GLY A 437 -17.40 -11.91 -8.55
C GLY A 437 -17.39 -13.37 -8.96
N SER A 438 -17.17 -13.63 -10.24
CA SER A 438 -17.06 -15.01 -10.78
C SER A 438 -15.84 -15.78 -10.25
N SER A 439 -14.91 -15.11 -9.55
CA SER A 439 -13.80 -15.75 -8.84
C SER A 439 -14.27 -16.56 -7.62
N GLU A 440 -15.46 -16.25 -7.08
CA GLU A 440 -16.04 -16.82 -5.86
C GLU A 440 -15.14 -16.69 -4.60
N CYS A 441 -14.08 -15.89 -4.67
CA CYS A 441 -13.15 -15.68 -3.55
C CYS A 441 -13.62 -14.59 -2.60
N ASN A 442 -14.72 -13.89 -2.92
CA ASN A 442 -15.27 -12.79 -2.16
C ASN A 442 -16.80 -12.74 -2.31
N ILE A 443 -17.48 -12.48 -1.20
CA ILE A 443 -18.87 -12.02 -1.15
C ILE A 443 -18.84 -10.70 -0.44
N SER A 444 -19.21 -9.61 -1.12
CA SER A 444 -19.29 -8.27 -0.55
C SER A 444 -20.73 -7.77 -0.54
N PHE A 445 -21.09 -7.02 0.48
CA PHE A 445 -22.42 -6.45 0.63
C PHE A 445 -22.36 -5.11 1.33
N ALA A 446 -23.26 -4.21 0.92
CA ALA A 446 -23.41 -2.88 1.50
C ALA A 446 -24.40 -2.93 2.67
N VAL A 447 -24.05 -2.24 3.76
CA VAL A 447 -24.90 -2.05 4.94
C VAL A 447 -24.89 -0.59 5.36
N ASP A 448 -25.84 -0.16 6.16
CA ASP A 448 -25.77 1.14 6.84
C ASP A 448 -24.50 1.21 7.71
N GLU A 449 -23.81 2.36 7.72
CA GLU A 449 -22.54 2.51 8.45
C GLU A 449 -22.67 2.18 9.95
N LYS A 450 -23.83 2.49 10.57
CA LYS A 450 -24.09 2.18 11.98
C LYS A 450 -24.05 0.68 12.28
N ASP A 451 -24.41 -0.15 11.30
CA ASP A 451 -24.52 -1.61 11.43
C ASP A 451 -23.20 -2.34 11.07
N ARG A 452 -22.18 -1.61 10.57
CA ARG A 452 -20.90 -2.15 10.14
C ARG A 452 -20.23 -3.05 11.19
N THR A 453 -20.14 -2.55 12.42
CA THR A 453 -19.46 -3.29 13.51
C THR A 453 -20.20 -4.58 13.83
N ALA A 454 -21.51 -4.54 13.95
CA ALA A 454 -22.35 -5.71 14.21
C ALA A 454 -22.23 -6.74 13.07
N ALA A 455 -22.25 -6.27 11.81
CA ALA A 455 -22.10 -7.13 10.63
C ALA A 455 -20.73 -7.85 10.62
N VAL A 456 -19.63 -7.12 10.86
CA VAL A 456 -18.28 -7.70 10.88
C VAL A 456 -18.13 -8.71 12.01
N GLN A 457 -18.61 -8.39 13.22
CA GLN A 457 -18.53 -9.28 14.38
C GLN A 457 -19.35 -10.55 14.18
N ALA A 458 -20.61 -10.41 13.76
CA ALA A 458 -21.49 -11.55 13.52
C ALA A 458 -20.95 -12.49 12.43
N LEU A 459 -20.47 -11.91 11.33
CA LEU A 459 -19.89 -12.70 10.23
C LEU A 459 -18.61 -13.39 10.68
N HIS A 460 -17.70 -12.69 11.38
CA HIS A 460 -16.48 -13.27 11.90
C HIS A 460 -16.76 -14.42 12.87
N ALA A 461 -17.70 -14.25 13.81
CA ALA A 461 -18.09 -15.30 14.76
C ALA A 461 -18.65 -16.55 14.07
N ALA A 462 -19.35 -16.38 12.94
CA ALA A 462 -19.92 -17.50 12.17
C ALA A 462 -18.90 -18.27 11.32
N VAL A 463 -17.76 -17.65 10.97
CA VAL A 463 -16.80 -18.19 10.02
C VAL A 463 -15.37 -18.32 10.56
N ALA A 464 -15.10 -17.80 11.75
CA ALA A 464 -13.78 -17.93 12.38
C ALA A 464 -13.47 -19.39 12.66
N PRO A 465 -12.34 -19.92 12.14
CA PRO A 465 -11.89 -21.29 12.37
C PRO A 465 -11.46 -21.55 13.79
#